data_bf21db5a45366256a208033eb7025bb4
#
_entry.id   bf21db5a45366256a208033eb7025bb4
#
_cell.length_a   1.000
_cell.length_b   1.000
_cell.length_c   1.000
_cell.angle_alpha   90.00
_cell.angle_beta   90.00
_cell.angle_gamma   90.00
#
_symmetry.space_group_name_H-M   'P 1'
#
loop_
_entity.id
_entity.type
_entity.pdbx_description
1 polymer ?
#
loop_
_entity_poly.entity_id
_entity_poly.type
_entity_poly.pdbx_seq_one_letter_code
_entity_poly.pdbx_strand_id
1 'polypeptide(L)'
;MKRNVKITVGVIAAIILILGCIIAVIINKDKLYDLYNPPFEETAIFPYDGRENPADTTFTVNGIEIKMIGVKGGKINCKGLRKTIEFDDFYIGETEVTQELWISIMGNNPSVHYDNVLCPVENVSLPDCADFVHKLDSVSGIKFYLQSYPEWLYAAHLGIKDANTLCYDESLSWCKDNSDGITHPVKQKKPNALGIYDMIGNVSEWTTSGSDPLFFVMGGSYETEKNNFKIDAYDICHASVKMGSIGFRLVCYPESFQK
;
A
#
# COMPACT_ATOMS: atom_id res chain seq x y z
N MET A 1 51.43 42.41 14.14
CA MET A 1 51.20 41.05 13.58
C MET A 1 50.72 40.00 14.59
N LYS A 2 51.09 40.05 15.89
CA LYS A 2 50.68 39.00 16.87
C LYS A 2 49.20 39.05 17.35
N ARG A 3 48.50 40.20 17.20
CA ARG A 3 47.12 40.38 17.72
C ARG A 3 46.06 39.70 16.82
N ASN A 4 46.28 39.69 15.50
CA ASN A 4 45.34 39.09 14.55
C ASN A 4 45.40 37.56 14.56
N VAL A 5 46.56 36.96 14.86
CA VAL A 5 46.69 35.48 14.94
C VAL A 5 45.93 34.92 16.15
N LYS A 6 45.92 35.62 17.30
CA LYS A 6 45.18 35.19 18.49
C LYS A 6 43.64 35.24 18.28
N ILE A 7 43.15 36.25 17.54
CA ILE A 7 41.72 36.38 17.22
C ILE A 7 41.30 35.26 16.26
N THR A 8 42.13 34.93 15.26
CA THR A 8 41.84 33.88 14.29
C THR A 8 41.82 32.48 14.95
N VAL A 9 42.71 32.19 15.85
CA VAL A 9 42.74 30.91 16.60
C VAL A 9 41.54 30.80 17.53
N GLY A 10 41.15 31.89 18.20
CA GLY A 10 39.97 31.90 19.06
C GLY A 10 38.65 31.69 18.29
N VAL A 11 38.55 32.26 17.09
CA VAL A 11 37.37 32.09 16.21
C VAL A 11 37.30 30.65 15.68
N ILE A 12 38.42 30.07 15.27
CA ILE A 12 38.49 28.68 14.81
C ILE A 12 38.13 27.71 15.95
N ALA A 13 38.65 27.93 17.16
CA ALA A 13 38.32 27.11 18.32
C ALA A 13 36.82 27.19 18.68
N ALA A 14 36.22 28.39 18.60
CA ALA A 14 34.80 28.58 18.81
C ALA A 14 33.92 27.88 17.74
N ILE A 15 34.32 27.91 16.46
CA ILE A 15 33.65 27.23 15.38
C ILE A 15 33.70 25.69 15.58
N ILE A 16 34.85 25.15 15.99
CA ILE A 16 35.03 23.71 16.26
C ILE A 16 34.14 23.29 17.46
N LEU A 17 34.06 24.11 18.50
CA LEU A 17 33.19 23.86 19.65
C LEU A 17 31.71 23.89 19.25
N ILE A 18 31.28 24.86 18.45
CA ILE A 18 29.90 24.95 17.95
C ILE A 18 29.57 23.76 17.06
N LEU A 19 30.44 23.38 16.13
CA LEU A 19 30.29 22.20 15.29
C LEU A 19 30.21 20.91 16.12
N GLY A 20 31.08 20.77 17.13
CA GLY A 20 31.07 19.65 18.06
C GLY A 20 29.75 19.58 18.85
N CYS A 21 29.24 20.72 19.33
CA CYS A 21 27.91 20.78 20.00
C CYS A 21 26.75 20.45 19.05
N ILE A 22 26.80 20.94 17.80
CA ILE A 22 25.79 20.62 16.80
C ILE A 22 25.79 19.12 16.48
N ILE A 23 26.96 18.52 16.27
CA ILE A 23 27.12 17.08 16.03
C ILE A 23 26.62 16.28 17.24
N ALA A 24 26.95 16.68 18.46
CA ALA A 24 26.50 16.03 19.68
C ALA A 24 24.96 16.14 19.86
N VAL A 25 24.36 17.28 19.48
CA VAL A 25 22.91 17.47 19.49
C VAL A 25 22.22 16.61 18.44
N ILE A 26 22.80 16.48 17.24
CA ILE A 26 22.26 15.61 16.18
C ILE A 26 22.34 14.14 16.62
N ILE A 27 23.48 13.67 17.12
CA ILE A 27 23.67 12.29 17.61
C ILE A 27 22.76 11.99 18.81
N ASN A 28 22.60 12.97 19.73
CA ASN A 28 21.66 12.81 20.84
C ASN A 28 20.20 12.87 20.42
N LYS A 29 19.88 13.63 19.37
CA LYS A 29 18.51 13.71 18.86
C LYS A 29 18.03 12.36 18.32
N ASP A 30 18.87 11.64 17.58
CA ASP A 30 18.57 10.29 17.09
C ASP A 30 18.44 9.29 18.26
N LYS A 31 19.37 9.32 19.21
CA LYS A 31 19.28 8.51 20.45
C LYS A 31 18.07 8.89 21.33
N LEU A 32 17.76 10.18 21.43
CA LEU A 32 16.57 10.64 22.15
C LEU A 32 15.30 10.21 21.40
N TYR A 33 15.30 10.32 20.08
CA TYR A 33 14.19 9.85 19.26
C TYR A 33 13.94 8.35 19.48
N ASP A 34 14.97 7.52 19.44
CA ASP A 34 14.89 6.06 19.67
C ASP A 34 14.51 5.72 21.11
N LEU A 35 14.89 6.54 22.09
CA LEU A 35 14.51 6.36 23.49
C LEU A 35 13.03 6.65 23.73
N TYR A 36 12.49 7.70 23.09
CA TYR A 36 11.06 8.06 23.16
C TYR A 36 10.22 7.28 22.18
N ASN A 37 10.82 6.71 21.15
CA ASN A 37 10.21 5.88 20.13
C ASN A 37 11.06 4.62 19.96
N PRO A 38 11.00 3.68 20.91
CA PRO A 38 11.75 2.43 20.78
C PRO A 38 11.42 1.80 19.42
N PRO A 39 12.38 1.12 18.78
CA PRO A 39 12.13 0.46 17.51
C PRO A 39 10.90 -0.42 17.67
N PHE A 40 9.87 -0.14 16.86
CA PHE A 40 8.71 -1.02 16.77
C PHE A 40 9.21 -2.31 16.12
N GLU A 41 8.83 -3.44 16.68
CA GLU A 41 9.22 -4.75 16.15
C GLU A 41 8.91 -4.84 14.64
N GLU A 42 9.63 -5.70 13.94
CA GLU A 42 9.38 -5.95 12.52
C GLU A 42 7.91 -6.28 12.27
N THR A 43 7.42 -5.98 11.08
CA THR A 43 6.06 -6.35 10.69
C THR A 43 5.87 -7.85 10.89
N ALA A 44 4.92 -8.23 11.72
CA ALA A 44 4.61 -9.61 12.04
C ALA A 44 3.09 -9.80 12.06
N ILE A 45 2.63 -10.93 11.55
CA ILE A 45 1.21 -11.30 11.52
C ILE A 45 0.93 -12.44 12.49
N PHE A 46 -0.23 -12.38 13.13
CA PHE A 46 -0.70 -13.37 14.09
C PHE A 46 -2.16 -13.72 13.73
N PRO A 47 -2.39 -14.62 12.75
CA PRO A 47 -3.73 -15.05 12.41
C PRO A 47 -4.36 -15.78 13.62
N TYR A 48 -5.67 -15.70 13.79
CA TYR A 48 -6.35 -16.46 14.82
C TYR A 48 -6.22 -17.95 14.57
N ASP A 49 -5.69 -18.68 15.55
CA ASP A 49 -5.43 -20.12 15.45
C ASP A 49 -6.71 -20.94 15.26
N GLY A 50 -6.59 -22.05 14.54
CA GLY A 50 -7.65 -23.05 14.40
C GLY A 50 -8.84 -22.66 13.54
N ARG A 51 -8.84 -21.48 12.92
CA ARG A 51 -9.88 -21.05 11.97
C ARG A 51 -9.35 -21.14 10.53
N GLU A 52 -10.24 -21.54 9.63
CA GLU A 52 -10.02 -21.42 8.18
C GLU A 52 -10.36 -20.00 7.72
N ASN A 53 -9.89 -19.63 6.54
CA ASN A 53 -10.35 -18.39 5.90
C ASN A 53 -11.86 -18.51 5.61
N PRO A 54 -12.62 -17.40 5.68
CA PRO A 54 -13.97 -17.37 5.12
C PRO A 54 -13.97 -17.82 3.67
N ALA A 55 -15.04 -18.49 3.24
CA ALA A 55 -15.17 -18.88 1.82
C ALA A 55 -15.22 -17.62 0.94
N ASP A 56 -14.49 -17.67 -0.18
CA ASP A 56 -14.54 -16.58 -1.17
C ASP A 56 -15.97 -16.29 -1.60
N THR A 57 -16.25 -15.05 -1.97
CA THR A 57 -17.55 -14.63 -2.49
C THR A 57 -17.39 -13.87 -3.80
N THR A 58 -18.44 -13.91 -4.63
CA THR A 58 -18.46 -13.18 -5.90
C THR A 58 -19.77 -12.40 -6.02
N PHE A 59 -19.64 -11.13 -6.37
CA PHE A 59 -20.76 -10.26 -6.69
C PHE A 59 -20.79 -9.99 -8.17
N THR A 60 -21.99 -9.89 -8.76
CA THR A 60 -22.12 -9.49 -10.17
C THR A 60 -22.77 -8.11 -10.23
N VAL A 61 -22.07 -7.15 -10.80
CA VAL A 61 -22.53 -5.77 -10.96
C VAL A 61 -22.40 -5.38 -12.43
N ASN A 62 -23.52 -4.98 -13.04
CA ASN A 62 -23.60 -4.66 -14.47
C ASN A 62 -23.06 -5.79 -15.40
N GLY A 63 -23.19 -7.05 -14.98
CA GLY A 63 -22.66 -8.21 -15.71
C GLY A 63 -21.18 -8.51 -15.48
N ILE A 64 -20.48 -7.71 -14.66
CA ILE A 64 -19.06 -7.89 -14.32
C ILE A 64 -18.97 -8.57 -12.96
N GLU A 65 -18.14 -9.61 -12.87
CA GLU A 65 -17.88 -10.32 -11.63
C GLU A 65 -16.83 -9.60 -10.79
N ILE A 66 -17.12 -9.38 -9.51
CA ILE A 66 -16.23 -8.86 -8.50
C ILE A 66 -15.99 -10.00 -7.51
N LYS A 67 -14.88 -10.71 -7.68
CA LYS A 67 -14.50 -11.76 -6.75
C LYS A 67 -13.74 -11.19 -5.57
N MET A 68 -14.17 -11.57 -4.37
CA MET A 68 -13.60 -11.16 -3.11
C MET A 68 -13.06 -12.40 -2.37
N ILE A 69 -11.80 -12.34 -2.00
CA ILE A 69 -11.09 -13.40 -1.27
C ILE A 69 -11.34 -13.22 0.22
N GLY A 70 -11.80 -14.29 0.88
CA GLY A 70 -12.02 -14.30 2.31
C GLY A 70 -10.71 -14.36 3.10
N VAL A 71 -10.53 -13.44 4.02
CA VAL A 71 -9.35 -13.33 4.89
C VAL A 71 -9.78 -13.45 6.34
N LYS A 72 -9.29 -14.48 7.02
CA LYS A 72 -9.57 -14.64 8.47
C LYS A 72 -8.91 -13.54 9.28
N GLY A 73 -9.60 -13.10 10.32
CA GLY A 73 -9.10 -12.11 11.26
C GLY A 73 -7.84 -12.55 12.01
N GLY A 74 -7.26 -11.62 12.69
CA GLY A 74 -6.01 -11.80 13.44
C GLY A 74 -5.42 -10.47 13.87
N LYS A 75 -4.10 -10.46 14.09
CA LYS A 75 -3.37 -9.25 14.49
C LYS A 75 -2.18 -9.04 13.58
N ILE A 76 -1.84 -7.79 13.34
CA ILE A 76 -0.61 -7.40 12.65
C ILE A 76 0.13 -6.30 13.44
N ASN A 77 1.42 -6.46 13.58
CA ASN A 77 2.30 -5.38 14.00
C ASN A 77 2.63 -4.50 12.80
N CYS A 78 2.02 -3.33 12.71
CA CYS A 78 2.23 -2.41 11.60
C CYS A 78 3.40 -1.47 11.88
N LYS A 79 4.58 -1.74 11.30
CA LYS A 79 5.77 -0.90 11.45
C LYS A 79 5.50 0.55 11.01
N GLY A 80 4.85 0.76 9.88
CA GLY A 80 4.52 2.09 9.35
C GLY A 80 3.62 2.91 10.27
N LEU A 81 2.68 2.27 10.98
CA LEU A 81 1.78 2.93 11.94
C LEU A 81 2.28 2.86 13.39
N ARG A 82 3.36 2.12 13.66
CA ARG A 82 3.95 1.89 14.98
C ARG A 82 2.93 1.39 16.01
N LYS A 83 2.03 0.50 15.61
CA LYS A 83 1.02 -0.10 16.48
C LYS A 83 0.58 -1.47 16.01
N THR A 84 0.05 -2.27 16.92
CA THR A 84 -0.65 -3.52 16.61
C THR A 84 -2.10 -3.21 16.26
N ILE A 85 -2.55 -3.76 15.14
CA ILE A 85 -3.94 -3.68 14.68
C ILE A 85 -4.53 -5.08 14.77
N GLU A 86 -5.77 -5.17 15.27
CA GLU A 86 -6.55 -6.38 15.31
C GLU A 86 -7.70 -6.29 14.32
N PHE A 87 -7.98 -7.38 13.61
CA PHE A 87 -9.02 -7.47 12.59
C PHE A 87 -9.99 -8.60 12.92
N ASP A 88 -11.25 -8.37 12.60
CA ASP A 88 -12.20 -9.42 12.32
C ASP A 88 -12.00 -9.97 10.91
N ASP A 89 -12.78 -10.99 10.53
CA ASP A 89 -12.77 -11.51 9.17
C ASP A 89 -13.19 -10.43 8.19
N PHE A 90 -12.52 -10.36 7.04
CA PHE A 90 -12.84 -9.41 5.98
C PHE A 90 -12.68 -10.07 4.61
N TYR A 91 -13.07 -9.37 3.57
CA TYR A 91 -12.91 -9.79 2.18
C TYR A 91 -12.15 -8.72 1.42
N ILE A 92 -11.21 -9.15 0.59
CA ILE A 92 -10.41 -8.26 -0.26
C ILE A 92 -10.56 -8.66 -1.73
N GLY A 93 -10.57 -7.70 -2.63
CA GLY A 93 -10.65 -7.96 -4.07
C GLY A 93 -9.57 -8.93 -4.53
N GLU A 94 -9.96 -9.93 -5.33
CA GLU A 94 -9.01 -10.88 -5.94
C GLU A 94 -7.94 -10.14 -6.75
N THR A 95 -8.31 -9.01 -7.36
CA THR A 95 -7.45 -8.14 -8.18
C THR A 95 -7.64 -6.68 -7.78
N GLU A 96 -6.82 -5.82 -8.35
CA GLU A 96 -7.08 -4.38 -8.44
C GLU A 96 -8.42 -4.14 -9.17
N VAL A 97 -9.05 -2.99 -8.96
CA VAL A 97 -10.23 -2.59 -9.73
C VAL A 97 -9.85 -2.39 -11.19
N THR A 98 -10.51 -3.11 -12.09
CA THR A 98 -10.24 -3.02 -13.53
C THR A 98 -10.87 -1.79 -14.16
N GLN A 99 -10.34 -1.37 -15.32
CA GLN A 99 -10.94 -0.31 -16.13
C GLN A 99 -12.37 -0.67 -16.58
N GLU A 100 -12.62 -1.95 -16.90
CA GLU A 100 -13.95 -2.43 -17.25
C GLU A 100 -14.97 -2.16 -16.15
N LEU A 101 -14.63 -2.54 -14.91
CA LEU A 101 -15.50 -2.30 -13.75
C LEU A 101 -15.66 -0.79 -13.50
N TRP A 102 -14.56 -0.03 -13.57
CA TRP A 102 -14.63 1.43 -13.44
C TRP A 102 -15.55 2.08 -14.46
N ILE A 103 -15.39 1.75 -15.76
CA ILE A 103 -16.23 2.29 -16.83
C ILE A 103 -17.69 1.97 -16.60
N SER A 104 -18.01 0.75 -16.16
CA SER A 104 -19.40 0.32 -15.93
C SER A 104 -20.12 1.13 -14.85
N ILE A 105 -19.38 1.68 -13.89
CA ILE A 105 -19.89 2.45 -12.76
C ILE A 105 -19.79 3.96 -12.98
N MET A 106 -18.65 4.43 -13.54
CA MET A 106 -18.35 5.85 -13.67
C MET A 106 -18.70 6.43 -15.05
N GLY A 107 -18.80 5.58 -16.07
CA GLY A 107 -19.17 5.98 -17.44
C GLY A 107 -18.01 6.60 -18.25
N ASN A 108 -16.78 6.62 -17.71
CA ASN A 108 -15.60 7.13 -18.38
C ASN A 108 -14.37 6.29 -18.03
N ASN A 109 -13.25 6.45 -18.76
CA ASN A 109 -11.98 5.83 -18.43
C ASN A 109 -10.93 6.92 -18.20
N PRO A 110 -10.39 7.09 -16.95
CA PRO A 110 -9.35 8.07 -16.65
C PRO A 110 -7.94 7.58 -16.98
N SER A 111 -7.77 6.27 -17.24
CA SER A 111 -6.48 5.60 -17.33
C SER A 111 -5.63 6.14 -18.49
N VAL A 112 -4.31 6.18 -18.25
CA VAL A 112 -3.30 6.53 -19.27
C VAL A 112 -3.07 5.34 -20.22
N HIS A 113 -3.03 4.11 -19.66
CA HIS A 113 -2.88 2.86 -20.39
C HIS A 113 -4.24 2.20 -20.65
N TYR A 114 -4.98 2.64 -21.65
CA TYR A 114 -6.39 2.27 -21.88
C TYR A 114 -6.61 1.27 -23.03
N ASP A 115 -5.57 0.66 -23.53
CA ASP A 115 -5.67 -0.27 -24.68
C ASP A 115 -6.37 -1.59 -24.33
N ASN A 116 -6.45 -1.94 -23.04
CA ASN A 116 -7.12 -3.14 -22.56
C ASN A 116 -7.89 -2.88 -21.27
N VAL A 117 -9.20 -2.98 -21.32
CA VAL A 117 -10.11 -2.72 -20.18
C VAL A 117 -9.96 -3.71 -19.00
N LEU A 118 -9.25 -4.81 -19.20
CA LEU A 118 -8.90 -5.77 -18.14
C LEU A 118 -7.66 -5.34 -17.34
N CYS A 119 -6.96 -4.27 -17.76
CA CYS A 119 -5.93 -3.65 -16.95
C CYS A 119 -6.54 -2.96 -15.72
N PRO A 120 -5.77 -2.75 -14.65
CA PRO A 120 -6.25 -1.96 -13.52
C PRO A 120 -6.59 -0.54 -13.97
N VAL A 121 -7.61 0.07 -13.36
CA VAL A 121 -7.82 1.50 -13.49
C VAL A 121 -6.71 2.24 -12.76
N GLU A 122 -6.16 3.26 -13.40
CA GLU A 122 -5.12 4.11 -12.82
C GLU A 122 -5.39 5.58 -13.17
N ASN A 123 -4.51 6.49 -12.76
CA ASN A 123 -4.67 7.94 -12.94
C ASN A 123 -5.93 8.47 -12.21
N VAL A 124 -6.24 7.87 -11.08
CA VAL A 124 -7.34 8.20 -10.18
C VAL A 124 -6.78 8.73 -8.84
N SER A 125 -7.40 9.78 -8.31
CA SER A 125 -7.12 10.30 -6.98
C SER A 125 -7.87 9.50 -5.90
N LEU A 126 -7.48 9.63 -4.63
CA LEU A 126 -8.20 8.99 -3.53
C LEU A 126 -9.68 9.44 -3.45
N PRO A 127 -10.04 10.74 -3.65
CA PRO A 127 -11.43 11.15 -3.80
C PRO A 127 -12.16 10.47 -4.97
N ASP A 128 -11.53 10.31 -6.15
CA ASP A 128 -12.18 9.61 -7.27
C ASP A 128 -12.49 8.15 -6.91
N CYS A 129 -11.58 7.48 -6.18
CA CYS A 129 -11.80 6.12 -5.70
C CYS A 129 -12.97 6.06 -4.69
N ALA A 130 -13.08 7.04 -3.80
CA ALA A 130 -14.22 7.13 -2.86
C ALA A 130 -15.54 7.34 -3.59
N ASP A 131 -15.58 8.21 -4.61
CA ASP A 131 -16.76 8.43 -5.44
C ASP A 131 -17.18 7.16 -6.21
N PHE A 132 -16.20 6.40 -6.71
CA PHE A 132 -16.43 5.09 -7.33
C PHE A 132 -17.09 4.13 -6.34
N VAL A 133 -16.53 3.99 -5.13
CA VAL A 133 -17.10 3.12 -4.09
C VAL A 133 -18.53 3.51 -3.75
N HIS A 134 -18.81 4.80 -3.55
CA HIS A 134 -20.18 5.28 -3.29
C HIS A 134 -21.18 4.92 -4.41
N LYS A 135 -20.77 5.03 -5.68
CA LYS A 135 -21.62 4.65 -6.80
C LYS A 135 -21.77 3.15 -6.90
N LEU A 136 -20.69 2.38 -6.70
CA LEU A 136 -20.72 0.92 -6.69
C LEU A 136 -21.67 0.39 -5.61
N ASP A 137 -21.63 0.94 -4.39
CA ASP A 137 -22.57 0.63 -3.31
C ASP A 137 -24.03 0.85 -3.74
N SER A 138 -24.29 1.99 -4.39
CA SER A 138 -25.65 2.36 -4.83
C SER A 138 -26.21 1.42 -5.90
N VAL A 139 -25.34 0.93 -6.79
CA VAL A 139 -25.73 0.04 -7.89
C VAL A 139 -25.86 -1.41 -7.41
N SER A 140 -24.92 -1.87 -6.58
CA SER A 140 -24.86 -3.27 -6.15
C SER A 140 -25.77 -3.58 -4.96
N GLY A 141 -26.04 -2.60 -4.11
CA GLY A 141 -26.67 -2.79 -2.80
C GLY A 141 -25.74 -3.46 -1.78
N ILE A 142 -24.47 -3.62 -2.10
CA ILE A 142 -23.41 -4.18 -1.24
C ILE A 142 -22.54 -3.03 -0.75
N LYS A 143 -22.11 -3.11 0.51
CA LYS A 143 -21.24 -2.08 1.08
C LYS A 143 -19.77 -2.44 0.86
N PHE A 144 -19.11 -1.72 -0.06
CA PHE A 144 -17.68 -1.80 -0.31
C PHE A 144 -16.95 -0.65 0.36
N TYR A 145 -15.63 -0.82 0.48
CA TYR A 145 -14.72 0.17 1.05
C TYR A 145 -13.40 0.15 0.29
N LEU A 146 -12.64 1.23 0.41
CA LEU A 146 -11.23 1.23 0.08
C LEU A 146 -10.46 0.55 1.21
N GLN A 147 -9.48 -0.24 0.86
CA GLN A 147 -8.61 -0.92 1.83
C GLN A 147 -7.83 0.08 2.71
N SER A 148 -7.56 -0.30 3.93
CA SER A 148 -6.56 0.37 4.77
C SER A 148 -5.17 -0.23 4.56
N TYR A 149 -4.12 0.51 4.92
CA TYR A 149 -2.74 0.00 4.92
C TYR A 149 -2.59 -1.31 5.73
N PRO A 150 -3.15 -1.43 6.96
CA PRO A 150 -3.03 -2.67 7.71
C PRO A 150 -3.75 -3.86 7.07
N GLU A 151 -4.93 -3.68 6.46
CA GLU A 151 -5.65 -4.75 5.76
C GLU A 151 -4.88 -5.23 4.54
N TRP A 152 -4.39 -4.29 3.72
CA TRP A 152 -3.55 -4.61 2.57
C TRP A 152 -2.32 -5.41 2.99
N LEU A 153 -1.59 -4.89 3.98
CA LEU A 153 -0.36 -5.50 4.48
C LEU A 153 -0.61 -6.88 5.09
N TYR A 154 -1.70 -7.05 5.85
CA TYR A 154 -2.09 -8.31 6.45
C TYR A 154 -2.41 -9.38 5.39
N ALA A 155 -3.22 -9.03 4.37
CA ALA A 155 -3.54 -9.92 3.26
C ALA A 155 -2.31 -10.27 2.41
N ALA A 156 -1.42 -9.31 2.17
CA ALA A 156 -0.17 -9.53 1.46
C ALA A 156 0.74 -10.51 2.23
N HIS A 157 0.94 -10.32 3.53
CA HIS A 157 1.77 -11.18 4.38
C HIS A 157 1.20 -12.60 4.55
N LEU A 158 -0.11 -12.77 4.77
CA LEU A 158 -0.75 -14.09 4.84
C LEU A 158 -0.58 -14.90 3.55
N GLY A 159 -0.48 -14.20 2.43
CA GLY A 159 -0.24 -14.80 1.12
C GLY A 159 1.21 -15.25 0.88
N ILE A 160 2.14 -15.01 1.80
CA ILE A 160 3.55 -15.35 1.66
C ILE A 160 3.84 -16.63 2.43
N LYS A 161 4.40 -17.64 1.72
CA LYS A 161 4.78 -18.91 2.33
C LYS A 161 6.10 -18.86 3.10
N ASP A 162 6.96 -17.89 2.77
CA ASP A 162 8.28 -17.72 3.36
C ASP A 162 8.54 -16.24 3.62
N ALA A 163 8.67 -15.86 4.89
CA ALA A 163 8.92 -14.47 5.32
C ALA A 163 10.22 -13.89 4.73
N ASN A 164 11.16 -14.74 4.26
CA ASN A 164 12.34 -14.27 3.55
C ASN A 164 12.07 -13.91 2.08
N THR A 165 10.89 -14.23 1.54
CA THR A 165 10.44 -13.92 0.17
C THR A 165 9.69 -12.59 0.09
N LEU A 166 9.86 -11.68 1.06
CA LEU A 166 9.27 -10.33 1.09
C LEU A 166 9.79 -9.38 0.00
N CYS A 167 10.42 -9.95 -1.02
CA CYS A 167 11.05 -9.26 -2.12
C CYS A 167 10.38 -9.64 -3.44
N TYR A 168 10.79 -8.94 -4.49
CA TYR A 168 10.39 -9.19 -5.86
C TYR A 168 10.45 -10.69 -6.26
N ASP A 169 9.35 -11.18 -6.79
CA ASP A 169 9.25 -12.44 -7.52
C ASP A 169 8.64 -12.16 -8.91
N GLU A 170 9.41 -12.41 -9.95
CA GLU A 170 8.98 -12.18 -11.34
C GLU A 170 7.71 -12.95 -11.71
N SER A 171 7.46 -14.08 -11.08
CA SER A 171 6.24 -14.87 -11.31
C SER A 171 4.99 -14.26 -10.70
N LEU A 172 5.14 -13.31 -9.77
CA LEU A 172 4.06 -12.67 -9.02
C LEU A 172 3.85 -11.20 -9.39
N SER A 173 4.86 -10.56 -10.07
CA SER A 173 4.91 -9.10 -10.15
C SER A 173 5.15 -8.58 -11.57
N TRP A 174 4.44 -7.53 -11.93
CA TRP A 174 4.79 -6.64 -13.04
C TRP A 174 5.59 -5.45 -12.51
N CYS A 175 6.81 -5.29 -13.00
CA CYS A 175 7.74 -4.24 -12.57
C CYS A 175 8.43 -3.60 -13.78
N LYS A 176 9.27 -2.61 -13.53
CA LYS A 176 10.03 -1.87 -14.58
C LYS A 176 10.82 -2.77 -15.53
N ASP A 177 11.32 -3.90 -15.04
CA ASP A 177 12.17 -4.79 -15.83
C ASP A 177 11.39 -5.74 -16.76
N ASN A 178 10.07 -5.92 -16.56
CA ASN A 178 9.28 -6.92 -17.28
C ASN A 178 7.88 -6.45 -17.74
N SER A 179 7.55 -5.16 -17.55
CA SER A 179 6.24 -4.59 -17.87
C SER A 179 6.19 -3.82 -19.19
N ASP A 180 7.32 -3.65 -19.87
CA ASP A 180 7.43 -2.78 -21.07
C ASP A 180 6.97 -1.33 -20.80
N GLY A 181 6.97 -0.90 -19.53
CA GLY A 181 6.61 0.45 -19.13
C GLY A 181 5.11 0.77 -19.14
N ILE A 182 4.26 -0.25 -19.11
CA ILE A 182 2.80 -0.13 -19.10
C ILE A 182 2.16 -1.04 -18.02
N THR A 183 0.89 -0.80 -17.70
CA THR A 183 0.06 -1.71 -16.93
C THR A 183 -0.34 -2.93 -17.77
N HIS A 184 -0.58 -4.04 -17.10
CA HIS A 184 -1.00 -5.30 -17.73
C HIS A 184 -2.38 -5.73 -17.22
N PRO A 185 -3.12 -6.53 -18.02
CA PRO A 185 -4.35 -7.14 -17.55
C PRO A 185 -4.13 -7.87 -16.23
N VAL A 186 -5.06 -7.70 -15.30
CA VAL A 186 -4.99 -8.38 -14.00
C VAL A 186 -4.94 -9.90 -14.17
N LYS A 187 -4.39 -10.63 -13.18
CA LYS A 187 -4.30 -12.10 -13.15
C LYS A 187 -3.39 -12.74 -14.20
N GLN A 188 -2.50 -11.98 -14.83
CA GLN A 188 -1.51 -12.57 -15.74
C GLN A 188 -0.28 -13.14 -15.03
N LYS A 189 -0.03 -12.71 -13.81
CA LYS A 189 0.98 -13.31 -12.91
C LYS A 189 0.32 -14.32 -11.99
N LYS A 190 1.11 -15.05 -11.17
CA LYS A 190 0.58 -15.99 -10.18
C LYS A 190 -0.02 -15.21 -9.00
N PRO A 191 -1.06 -15.75 -8.35
CA PRO A 191 -1.54 -15.17 -7.11
C PRO A 191 -0.61 -15.52 -5.94
N ASN A 192 -0.76 -14.79 -4.84
CA ASN A 192 -0.19 -15.17 -3.56
C ASN A 192 -0.89 -16.44 -2.99
N ALA A 193 -0.48 -16.92 -1.82
CA ALA A 193 -1.02 -18.15 -1.25
C ALA A 193 -2.50 -18.07 -0.82
N LEU A 194 -3.06 -16.86 -0.71
CA LEU A 194 -4.49 -16.63 -0.48
C LEU A 194 -5.31 -16.64 -1.78
N GLY A 195 -4.69 -16.59 -2.94
CA GLY A 195 -5.38 -16.47 -4.22
C GLY A 195 -5.55 -15.01 -4.69
N ILE A 196 -4.83 -14.05 -4.09
CA ILE A 196 -4.89 -12.63 -4.44
C ILE A 196 -3.78 -12.32 -5.45
N TYR A 197 -4.15 -11.69 -6.56
CA TYR A 197 -3.23 -11.34 -7.65
C TYR A 197 -2.72 -9.90 -7.52
N ASP A 198 -1.58 -9.66 -8.13
CA ASP A 198 -1.01 -8.34 -8.37
C ASP A 198 -0.84 -7.49 -7.09
N MET A 199 -0.62 -8.14 -5.92
CA MET A 199 -0.33 -7.44 -4.66
C MET A 199 1.01 -6.69 -4.70
N ILE A 200 1.89 -7.06 -5.61
CA ILE A 200 3.19 -6.43 -5.83
C ILE A 200 3.31 -6.11 -7.32
N GLY A 201 3.53 -4.83 -7.66
CA GLY A 201 3.67 -4.39 -9.05
C GLY A 201 2.33 -4.07 -9.71
N ASN A 202 2.28 -4.04 -11.02
CA ASN A 202 1.22 -3.56 -11.88
C ASN A 202 0.85 -2.10 -11.54
N VAL A 203 -0.04 -1.81 -10.59
CA VAL A 203 -0.24 -0.47 -10.06
C VAL A 203 -0.06 -0.42 -8.56
N SER A 204 0.49 0.67 -8.05
CA SER A 204 0.47 0.97 -6.63
C SER A 204 -0.97 1.25 -6.19
N GLU A 205 -1.33 0.86 -4.98
CA GLU A 205 -2.72 0.88 -4.54
C GLU A 205 -2.96 1.92 -3.44
N TRP A 206 -3.95 2.81 -3.65
CA TRP A 206 -4.42 3.73 -2.62
C TRP A 206 -4.92 2.98 -1.39
N THR A 207 -4.60 3.53 -0.21
CA THR A 207 -5.19 3.11 1.06
C THR A 207 -5.86 4.28 1.76
N THR A 208 -6.77 3.97 2.69
CA THR A 208 -7.41 4.99 3.55
C THR A 208 -6.54 5.39 4.75
N SER A 209 -5.35 4.80 4.87
CA SER A 209 -4.42 5.09 5.97
C SER A 209 -3.53 6.27 5.63
N GLY A 210 -3.39 7.15 6.61
CA GLY A 210 -2.62 8.37 6.47
C GLY A 210 -3.18 9.49 7.35
N SER A 211 -2.89 10.70 6.97
CA SER A 211 -3.40 11.91 7.60
C SER A 211 -3.63 12.94 6.51
N ASP A 212 -4.87 13.41 6.37
CA ASP A 212 -5.22 14.42 5.37
C ASP A 212 -4.21 15.58 5.37
N PRO A 213 -3.63 15.94 4.22
CA PRO A 213 -3.93 15.45 2.86
C PRO A 213 -3.02 14.29 2.36
N LEU A 214 -2.26 13.62 3.22
CA LEU A 214 -1.23 12.63 2.86
C LEU A 214 -1.68 11.20 3.23
N PHE A 215 -1.67 10.30 2.25
CA PHE A 215 -2.11 8.91 2.41
C PHE A 215 -1.08 7.91 1.88
N PHE A 216 -1.12 6.69 2.39
CA PHE A 216 -0.21 5.63 1.99
C PHE A 216 -0.67 4.97 0.69
N VAL A 217 0.31 4.64 -0.15
CA VAL A 217 0.15 3.90 -1.40
C VAL A 217 1.05 2.66 -1.33
N MET A 218 0.50 1.50 -1.65
CA MET A 218 1.12 0.20 -1.38
C MET A 218 1.46 -0.58 -2.65
N GLY A 219 2.35 -1.57 -2.52
CA GLY A 219 2.57 -2.61 -3.53
C GLY A 219 3.63 -2.28 -4.59
N GLY A 220 3.93 -1.00 -4.80
CA GLY A 220 4.73 -0.57 -5.96
C GLY A 220 3.98 -0.80 -7.28
N SER A 221 4.59 -0.49 -8.42
CA SER A 221 3.93 -0.51 -9.73
C SER A 221 4.84 -1.07 -10.83
N TYR A 222 4.34 -1.07 -12.05
CA TYR A 222 5.10 -1.36 -13.26
C TYR A 222 6.32 -0.45 -13.45
N GLU A 223 6.40 0.71 -12.77
CA GLU A 223 7.55 1.63 -12.81
C GLU A 223 8.59 1.31 -11.73
N THR A 224 8.27 0.47 -10.75
CA THR A 224 9.14 0.16 -9.61
C THR A 224 10.27 -0.78 -10.04
N GLU A 225 11.51 -0.43 -9.71
CA GLU A 225 12.67 -1.30 -9.94
C GLU A 225 12.60 -2.52 -9.03
N LYS A 226 12.91 -3.72 -9.56
CA LYS A 226 12.81 -5.01 -8.83
C LYS A 226 13.48 -5.01 -7.45
N ASN A 227 14.61 -4.30 -7.30
CA ASN A 227 15.34 -4.25 -6.04
C ASN A 227 14.69 -3.36 -4.98
N ASN A 228 13.69 -2.56 -5.38
CA ASN A 228 12.99 -1.63 -4.49
C ASN A 228 11.69 -2.22 -3.93
N PHE A 229 11.25 -3.39 -4.43
CA PHE A 229 10.08 -4.05 -3.87
C PHE A 229 10.35 -4.59 -2.47
N LYS A 230 9.52 -4.15 -1.54
CA LYS A 230 9.41 -4.69 -0.17
C LYS A 230 7.94 -4.65 0.20
N ILE A 231 7.43 -5.74 0.73
CA ILE A 231 6.01 -5.87 1.03
C ILE A 231 5.50 -4.83 2.03
N ASP A 232 6.32 -4.40 2.96
CA ASP A 232 6.01 -3.36 3.95
C ASP A 232 6.47 -1.96 3.54
N ALA A 233 7.01 -1.80 2.31
CA ALA A 233 7.28 -0.48 1.76
C ALA A 233 5.97 0.20 1.36
N TYR A 234 5.92 1.49 1.59
CA TYR A 234 4.83 2.36 1.16
C TYR A 234 5.39 3.69 0.67
N ASP A 235 4.67 4.28 -0.26
CA ASP A 235 4.86 5.68 -0.63
C ASP A 235 3.79 6.54 0.06
N ILE A 236 4.08 7.83 0.18
CA ILE A 236 3.14 8.81 0.75
C ILE A 236 2.79 9.81 -0.34
N CYS A 237 1.51 9.85 -0.69
CA CYS A 237 1.00 10.73 -1.73
C CYS A 237 -0.10 11.66 -1.21
N HIS A 238 -0.17 12.86 -1.78
CA HIS A 238 -1.29 13.76 -1.53
C HIS A 238 -2.57 13.17 -2.15
N ALA A 239 -3.69 13.20 -1.42
CA ALA A 239 -4.96 12.56 -1.83
C ALA A 239 -5.43 12.95 -3.24
N SER A 240 -5.09 14.16 -3.71
CA SER A 240 -5.47 14.66 -5.04
C SER A 240 -4.55 14.22 -6.18
N VAL A 241 -3.48 13.49 -5.89
CA VAL A 241 -2.54 13.02 -6.93
C VAL A 241 -3.23 12.03 -7.83
N LYS A 242 -2.96 12.14 -9.15
CA LYS A 242 -3.36 11.22 -10.20
C LYS A 242 -2.10 10.82 -10.95
N MET A 243 -1.79 9.53 -10.99
CA MET A 243 -0.62 8.98 -11.70
C MET A 243 -1.02 7.71 -12.42
N GLY A 244 -0.44 7.50 -13.64
CA GLY A 244 -0.64 6.30 -14.43
C GLY A 244 -0.13 5.01 -13.77
N SER A 245 0.52 5.12 -12.63
CA SER A 245 1.03 4.02 -11.83
C SER A 245 0.29 3.81 -10.52
N ILE A 246 -0.83 4.53 -10.26
CA ILE A 246 -1.61 4.41 -9.02
C ILE A 246 -3.06 4.08 -9.33
N GLY A 247 -3.52 2.95 -8.81
CA GLY A 247 -4.89 2.47 -8.80
C GLY A 247 -5.38 2.16 -7.38
N PHE A 248 -6.27 1.17 -7.23
CA PHE A 248 -6.79 0.77 -5.93
C PHE A 248 -7.45 -0.61 -5.96
N ARG A 249 -7.73 -1.15 -4.78
CA ARG A 249 -8.43 -2.43 -4.55
C ARG A 249 -9.56 -2.25 -3.56
N LEU A 250 -10.59 -3.09 -3.65
CA LEU A 250 -11.76 -3.06 -2.77
C LEU A 250 -11.60 -3.99 -1.57
N VAL A 251 -12.25 -3.62 -0.48
CA VAL A 251 -12.55 -4.52 0.65
C VAL A 251 -14.03 -4.47 1.00
N CYS A 252 -14.53 -5.52 1.65
CA CYS A 252 -15.84 -5.54 2.27
C CYS A 252 -15.83 -6.47 3.49
N TYR A 253 -16.88 -6.44 4.28
CA TYR A 253 -16.94 -7.15 5.55
C TYR A 253 -18.17 -8.09 5.58
N PRO A 254 -18.19 -9.11 6.46
CA PRO A 254 -19.31 -10.04 6.54
C PRO A 254 -20.68 -9.38 6.67
N GLU A 255 -20.79 -8.28 7.41
CA GLU A 255 -22.02 -7.50 7.56
C GLU A 255 -22.47 -6.81 6.27
N SER A 256 -21.58 -6.62 5.29
CA SER A 256 -21.93 -6.05 3.97
C SER A 256 -22.92 -6.91 3.18
N PHE A 257 -23.08 -8.19 3.54
CA PHE A 257 -23.94 -9.18 2.86
C PHE A 257 -25.21 -9.52 3.64
N GLN A 258 -25.28 -9.10 4.90
CA GLN A 258 -26.45 -9.35 5.75
C GLN A 258 -27.52 -8.34 5.36
N LYS A 259 -28.59 -8.84 4.70
CA LYS A 259 -29.81 -8.09 4.38
C LYS A 259 -30.85 -8.28 5.47
#